data_23577cadafaaaff51eb08b4a61e3d7e6
#
_entry.id   23577cadafaaaff51eb08b4a61e3d7e6
#
_cell.length_a   1.000
_cell.length_b   1.000
_cell.length_c   1.000
_cell.angle_alpha   90.00
_cell.angle_beta   90.00
_cell.angle_gamma   90.00
#
_symmetry.space_group_name_H-M   'P 1'
#
loop_
_entity.id
_entity.type
_entity.pdbx_description
1 polymer ?
#
loop_
_entity_poly.entity_id
_entity_poly.type
_entity_poly.pdbx_seq_one_letter_code
_entity_poly.pdbx_strand_id
1 'polypeptide(L)'
;MLLVIDVGNTNITLGVFNKDELFGTFRMKTKQPRTSDEYGITLQELVERHGIESSKINAVILASVVPDVMHSLGSAIIKYFGVKPVVVSAGIKTGIRIVTENPRQVGPDRIVDAVGAYTLYGGPAIVVDFGTATTFDVIGPDGTFEAGVIAPGIRTSAQSLCCLLYTSPSPRDYAASR
;
A
#
# COMPACT_ATOMS: atom_id res chain seq x y z
N MET A 1 8.72 15.12 -10.64
CA MET A 1 8.53 13.67 -10.39
C MET A 1 7.43 13.46 -9.38
N LEU A 2 6.72 12.33 -9.44
CA LEU A 2 5.66 11.95 -8.50
C LEU A 2 6.19 10.90 -7.52
N LEU A 3 6.05 11.15 -6.23
CA LEU A 3 6.26 10.14 -5.19
C LEU A 3 4.90 9.54 -4.81
N VAL A 4 4.77 8.22 -4.94
CA VAL A 4 3.60 7.46 -4.49
C VAL A 4 3.94 6.70 -3.23
N ILE A 5 3.04 6.72 -2.25
CA ILE A 5 3.26 6.09 -0.94
C ILE A 5 2.02 5.27 -0.60
N ASP A 6 2.22 3.98 -0.39
CA ASP A 6 1.22 3.07 0.15
C ASP A 6 1.60 2.64 1.56
N VAL A 7 0.74 2.92 2.54
CA VAL A 7 0.95 2.61 3.96
C VAL A 7 0.07 1.46 4.37
N GLY A 8 0.62 0.27 4.25
CA GLY A 8 0.01 -0.95 4.77
C GLY A 8 0.32 -1.20 6.24
N ASN A 9 -0.37 -2.17 6.85
CA ASN A 9 -0.19 -2.54 8.27
C ASN A 9 1.22 -3.05 8.61
N THR A 10 1.93 -3.61 7.66
CA THR A 10 3.27 -4.20 7.87
C THR A 10 4.38 -3.36 7.27
N ASN A 11 4.17 -2.85 6.06
CA ASN A 11 5.17 -2.09 5.32
C ASN A 11 4.56 -0.82 4.74
N ILE A 12 5.41 0.20 4.63
CA ILE A 12 5.20 1.36 3.79
C ILE A 12 5.96 1.11 2.50
N THR A 13 5.27 1.11 1.38
CA THR A 13 5.85 0.96 0.04
C THR A 13 5.86 2.31 -0.66
N LEU A 14 6.96 2.62 -1.34
CA LEU A 14 7.16 3.87 -2.04
C LEU A 14 7.53 3.60 -3.48
N GLY A 15 7.06 4.43 -4.39
CA GLY A 15 7.46 4.44 -5.78
C GLY A 15 7.72 5.86 -6.26
N VAL A 16 8.74 6.06 -7.08
CA VAL A 16 9.00 7.35 -7.72
C VAL A 16 8.79 7.21 -9.21
N PHE A 17 7.91 8.05 -9.74
CA PHE A 17 7.58 8.09 -11.16
C PHE A 17 8.07 9.38 -11.80
N ASN A 18 8.60 9.25 -13.01
CA ASN A 18 8.80 10.37 -13.93
C ASN A 18 7.85 10.16 -15.11
N LYS A 19 6.76 10.92 -15.15
CA LYS A 19 5.60 10.65 -16.01
C LYS A 19 5.09 9.22 -15.78
N ASP A 20 5.15 8.34 -16.79
CA ASP A 20 4.67 6.96 -16.75
C ASP A 20 5.80 5.94 -16.43
N GLU A 21 7.03 6.42 -16.28
CA GLU A 21 8.19 5.56 -16.00
C GLU A 21 8.45 5.46 -14.51
N LEU A 22 8.49 4.23 -13.98
CA LEU A 22 8.84 3.93 -12.60
C LEU A 22 10.35 3.90 -12.44
N PHE A 23 10.91 4.89 -11.74
CA PHE A 23 12.35 5.03 -11.50
C PHE A 23 12.88 4.15 -10.36
N GLY A 24 12.06 3.90 -9.34
CA GLY A 24 12.48 3.09 -8.22
C GLY A 24 11.35 2.79 -7.26
N THR A 25 11.49 1.67 -6.55
CA THR A 25 10.59 1.27 -5.46
C THR A 25 11.39 1.05 -4.19
N PHE A 26 10.80 1.45 -3.06
CA PHE A 26 11.42 1.32 -1.75
C PHE A 26 10.41 0.76 -0.77
N ARG A 27 10.90 0.16 0.30
CA ARG A 27 10.05 -0.39 1.34
C ARG A 27 10.65 -0.15 2.72
N MET A 28 9.80 0.26 3.66
CA MET A 28 10.16 0.41 5.07
C MET A 28 9.08 -0.22 5.96
N LYS A 29 9.41 -0.54 7.20
CA LYS A 29 8.45 -1.11 8.15
C LYS A 29 7.51 -0.05 8.70
N THR A 30 6.23 -0.38 8.82
CA THR A 30 5.19 0.49 9.40
C THR A 30 5.21 0.49 10.92
N LYS A 31 5.49 -0.66 11.56
CA LYS A 31 5.28 -0.90 13.00
C LYS A 31 6.20 -0.14 13.98
N GLN A 32 7.13 0.68 13.49
CA GLN A 32 7.95 1.52 14.37
C GLN A 32 7.35 2.92 14.41
N PRO A 33 6.90 3.41 15.58
CA PRO A 33 6.53 4.82 15.73
C PRO A 33 7.72 5.69 15.33
N ARG A 34 7.50 6.62 14.42
CA ARG A 34 8.53 7.54 13.93
C ARG A 34 8.02 8.97 14.01
N THR A 35 8.92 9.87 14.34
CA THR A 35 8.68 11.30 14.23
C THR A 35 8.64 11.74 12.77
N SER A 36 8.14 12.94 12.52
CA SER A 36 8.17 13.54 11.18
C SER A 36 9.60 13.68 10.63
N ASP A 37 10.58 13.91 11.50
CA ASP A 37 11.97 14.05 11.08
C ASP A 37 12.58 12.70 10.68
N GLU A 38 12.33 11.65 11.43
CA GLU A 38 12.78 10.31 11.08
C GLU A 38 12.17 9.82 9.75
N TYR A 39 10.88 10.07 9.52
CA TYR A 39 10.27 9.80 8.21
C TYR A 39 10.91 10.63 7.12
N GLY A 40 11.05 11.94 7.30
CA GLY A 40 11.57 12.85 6.28
C GLY A 40 12.98 12.51 5.85
N ILE A 41 13.88 12.32 6.81
CA ILE A 41 15.29 11.94 6.54
C ILE A 41 15.33 10.58 5.83
N THR A 42 14.59 9.58 6.33
CA THR A 42 14.57 8.24 5.70
C THR A 42 14.06 8.29 4.26
N LEU A 43 12.99 9.05 4.01
CA LEU A 43 12.42 9.18 2.68
C LEU A 43 13.40 9.87 1.71
N GLN A 44 14.04 10.97 2.14
CA GLN A 44 15.05 11.65 1.33
C GLN A 44 16.23 10.74 1.02
N GLU A 45 16.78 10.07 2.03
CA GLU A 45 17.91 9.14 1.82
C GLU A 45 17.56 8.00 0.85
N LEU A 46 16.38 7.42 0.95
CA LEU A 46 15.95 6.35 0.06
C LEU A 46 15.87 6.84 -1.40
N VAL A 47 15.35 8.03 -1.61
CA VAL A 47 15.20 8.64 -2.94
C VAL A 47 16.58 9.01 -3.50
N GLU A 48 17.41 9.69 -2.72
CA GLU A 48 18.71 10.23 -3.15
C GLU A 48 19.74 9.12 -3.42
N ARG A 49 19.75 8.05 -2.64
CA ARG A 49 20.62 6.88 -2.88
C ARG A 49 20.37 6.19 -4.23
N HIS A 50 19.22 6.42 -4.83
CA HIS A 50 18.90 5.92 -6.18
C HIS A 50 19.08 6.98 -7.26
N GLY A 51 19.81 8.04 -6.96
CA GLY A 51 20.16 9.10 -7.91
C GLY A 51 19.01 10.06 -8.23
N ILE A 52 17.95 10.04 -7.41
CA ILE A 52 16.81 10.94 -7.57
C ILE A 52 16.99 12.11 -6.60
N GLU A 53 17.11 13.32 -7.13
CA GLU A 53 17.17 14.52 -6.29
C GLU A 53 15.78 14.76 -5.65
N SER A 54 15.72 14.84 -4.32
CA SER A 54 14.48 15.08 -3.58
C SER A 54 13.76 16.35 -4.00
N SER A 55 14.51 17.37 -4.43
CA SER A 55 13.99 18.62 -4.98
C SER A 55 13.18 18.48 -6.29
N LYS A 56 13.37 17.39 -7.02
CA LYS A 56 12.60 17.08 -8.25
C LYS A 56 11.23 16.47 -7.98
N ILE A 57 10.94 16.06 -6.73
CA ILE A 57 9.63 15.57 -6.34
C ILE A 57 8.71 16.76 -6.13
N ASN A 58 7.76 16.94 -7.03
CA ASN A 58 6.83 18.07 -7.05
C ASN A 58 5.37 17.66 -6.82
N ALA A 59 5.10 16.37 -6.66
CA ALA A 59 3.80 15.83 -6.32
C ALA A 59 3.96 14.58 -5.45
N VAL A 60 3.05 14.40 -4.49
CA VAL A 60 3.00 13.22 -3.63
C VAL A 60 1.57 12.75 -3.51
N ILE A 61 1.33 11.45 -3.71
CA ILE A 61 0.06 10.79 -3.43
C ILE A 61 0.28 9.73 -2.35
N LEU A 62 -0.67 9.63 -1.43
CA LEU A 62 -0.58 8.80 -0.23
C LEU A 62 -1.87 8.03 -0.03
N ALA A 63 -1.79 6.70 -0.05
CA ALA A 63 -2.83 5.79 0.42
C ALA A 63 -2.41 5.21 1.78
N SER A 64 -3.32 5.06 2.73
CA SER A 64 -3.00 4.51 4.04
C SER A 64 -4.19 3.81 4.67
N VAL A 65 -3.93 2.63 5.23
CA VAL A 65 -4.83 1.91 6.14
C VAL A 65 -4.42 2.03 7.60
N VAL A 66 -3.40 2.85 7.91
CA VAL A 66 -2.85 3.05 9.27
C VAL A 66 -2.95 4.52 9.66
N PRO A 67 -4.02 4.93 10.37
CA PRO A 67 -4.24 6.33 10.74
C PRO A 67 -3.12 6.94 11.57
N ASP A 68 -2.51 6.16 12.46
CA ASP A 68 -1.53 6.66 13.43
C ASP A 68 -0.26 7.24 12.80
N VAL A 69 0.13 6.79 11.61
CA VAL A 69 1.32 7.31 10.93
C VAL A 69 1.03 8.55 10.09
N MET A 70 -0.24 8.83 9.79
CA MET A 70 -0.63 9.85 8.81
C MET A 70 -0.17 11.25 9.19
N HIS A 71 -0.27 11.61 10.47
CA HIS A 71 0.14 12.93 10.93
C HIS A 71 1.65 13.15 10.75
N SER A 72 2.46 12.23 11.27
CA SER A 72 3.92 12.33 11.20
C SER A 72 4.44 12.23 9.77
N LEU A 73 3.90 11.30 8.97
CA LEU A 73 4.28 11.11 7.58
C LEU A 73 3.87 12.30 6.70
N GLY A 74 2.65 12.79 6.86
CA GLY A 74 2.17 13.98 6.14
C GLY A 74 3.00 15.23 6.46
N SER A 75 3.32 15.44 7.74
CA SER A 75 4.20 16.53 8.18
C SER A 75 5.62 16.39 7.63
N ALA A 76 6.16 15.18 7.57
CA ALA A 76 7.45 14.88 6.98
C ALA A 76 7.51 15.27 5.48
N ILE A 77 6.47 14.88 4.74
CA ILE A 77 6.39 15.20 3.30
C ILE A 77 6.38 16.71 3.08
N ILE A 78 5.58 17.45 3.84
CA ILE A 78 5.53 18.91 3.73
C ILE A 78 6.86 19.54 4.11
N LYS A 79 7.49 19.10 5.21
CA LYS A 79 8.73 19.68 5.73
C LYS A 79 9.94 19.40 4.85
N TYR A 80 10.07 18.18 4.33
CA TYR A 80 11.28 17.71 3.66
C TYR A 80 11.21 17.78 2.13
N PHE A 81 10.01 17.73 1.56
CA PHE A 81 9.81 17.84 0.10
C PHE A 81 9.10 19.12 -0.31
N GLY A 82 8.58 19.91 0.63
CA GLY A 82 7.86 21.15 0.33
C GLY A 82 6.52 20.96 -0.39
N VAL A 83 5.99 19.74 -0.40
CA VAL A 83 4.79 19.37 -1.16
C VAL A 83 3.69 18.90 -0.21
N LYS A 84 2.47 19.40 -0.40
CA LYS A 84 1.30 18.89 0.30
C LYS A 84 0.83 17.59 -0.37
N PRO A 85 0.81 16.45 0.33
CA PRO A 85 0.39 15.19 -0.29
C PRO A 85 -1.11 15.19 -0.58
N VAL A 86 -1.49 14.55 -1.68
CA VAL A 86 -2.87 14.15 -1.96
C VAL A 86 -3.13 12.83 -1.22
N VAL A 87 -4.06 12.83 -0.29
CA VAL A 87 -4.41 11.63 0.49
C VAL A 87 -5.60 10.93 -0.16
N VAL A 88 -5.42 9.67 -0.50
CA VAL A 88 -6.52 8.84 -1.02
C VAL A 88 -7.46 8.50 0.12
N SER A 89 -8.73 8.82 -0.04
CA SER A 89 -9.78 8.55 0.93
C SER A 89 -11.11 8.28 0.23
N ALA A 90 -12.06 7.70 0.94
CA ALA A 90 -13.40 7.52 0.42
C ALA A 90 -14.00 8.88 0.00
N GLY A 91 -14.49 8.96 -1.24
CA GLY A 91 -15.07 10.17 -1.83
C GLY A 91 -14.13 11.01 -2.69
N ILE A 92 -12.82 10.69 -2.74
CA ILE A 92 -11.94 11.29 -3.75
C ILE A 92 -12.34 10.79 -5.15
N LYS A 93 -12.28 11.68 -6.15
CA LYS A 93 -12.61 11.33 -7.54
C LYS A 93 -11.48 10.49 -8.13
N THR A 94 -11.63 9.18 -8.14
CA THR A 94 -10.65 8.22 -8.67
C THR A 94 -11.01 7.67 -10.05
N GLY A 95 -12.22 7.93 -10.53
CA GLY A 95 -12.75 7.31 -11.74
C GLY A 95 -13.43 5.95 -11.50
N ILE A 96 -13.22 5.34 -10.34
CA ILE A 96 -13.92 4.12 -9.89
C ILE A 96 -15.15 4.50 -9.07
N ARG A 97 -16.28 3.86 -9.35
CA ARG A 97 -17.52 4.00 -8.59
C ARG A 97 -17.68 2.79 -7.67
N ILE A 98 -17.76 3.03 -6.37
CA ILE A 98 -17.93 1.97 -5.37
C ILE A 98 -19.41 1.75 -5.14
N VAL A 99 -19.91 0.53 -5.44
CA VAL A 99 -21.34 0.16 -5.34
C VAL A 99 -21.61 -0.93 -4.30
N THR A 100 -20.66 -1.19 -3.40
CA THR A 100 -20.84 -2.09 -2.27
C THR A 100 -21.87 -1.55 -1.28
N GLU A 101 -22.43 -2.42 -0.43
CA GLU A 101 -23.40 -2.01 0.62
C GLU A 101 -22.86 -0.89 1.52
N ASN A 102 -21.55 -0.92 1.82
CA ASN A 102 -20.88 0.05 2.66
C ASN A 102 -19.63 0.63 1.98
N PRO A 103 -19.78 1.58 1.05
CA PRO A 103 -18.66 2.13 0.28
C PRO A 103 -17.54 2.74 1.13
N ARG A 104 -17.87 3.24 2.33
CA ARG A 104 -16.90 3.85 3.26
C ARG A 104 -15.98 2.84 3.95
N GLN A 105 -16.33 1.55 3.89
CA GLN A 105 -15.51 0.47 4.46
C GLN A 105 -14.44 -0.05 3.48
N VAL A 106 -14.49 0.35 2.23
CA VAL A 106 -13.46 0.01 1.25
C VAL A 106 -12.20 0.82 1.57
N GLY A 107 -11.13 0.12 1.91
CA GLY A 107 -9.84 0.73 2.25
C GLY A 107 -9.23 1.48 1.07
N PRO A 108 -8.44 2.53 1.33
CA PRO A 108 -7.73 3.29 0.29
C PRO A 108 -6.82 2.43 -0.59
N ASP A 109 -6.15 1.43 -0.02
CA ASP A 109 -5.34 0.43 -0.69
C ASP A 109 -6.15 -0.29 -1.79
N ARG A 110 -7.31 -0.82 -1.45
CA ARG A 110 -8.19 -1.52 -2.39
C ARG A 110 -8.73 -0.59 -3.48
N ILE A 111 -8.97 0.68 -3.14
CA ILE A 111 -9.41 1.69 -4.13
C ILE A 111 -8.31 1.93 -5.16
N VAL A 112 -7.04 2.12 -4.74
CA VAL A 112 -5.95 2.37 -5.68
C VAL A 112 -5.63 1.15 -6.54
N ASP A 113 -5.73 -0.06 -5.97
CA ASP A 113 -5.58 -1.31 -6.70
C ASP A 113 -6.64 -1.47 -7.79
N ALA A 114 -7.91 -1.19 -7.46
CA ALA A 114 -9.02 -1.22 -8.41
C ALA A 114 -8.84 -0.19 -9.54
N VAL A 115 -8.40 1.03 -9.20
CA VAL A 115 -8.10 2.08 -10.19
C VAL A 115 -6.98 1.65 -11.11
N GLY A 116 -5.89 1.11 -10.55
CA GLY A 116 -4.74 0.63 -11.32
C GLY A 116 -5.13 -0.51 -12.25
N ALA A 117 -5.81 -1.53 -11.73
CA ALA A 117 -6.24 -2.69 -12.50
C ALA A 117 -7.19 -2.30 -13.65
N TYR A 118 -8.20 -1.49 -13.37
CA TYR A 118 -9.14 -1.06 -14.40
C TYR A 118 -8.51 -0.18 -15.46
N THR A 119 -7.60 0.71 -15.06
CA THR A 119 -6.90 1.61 -15.99
C THR A 119 -5.98 0.85 -16.95
N LEU A 120 -5.29 -0.19 -16.44
CA LEU A 120 -4.30 -0.93 -17.22
C LEU A 120 -4.91 -2.07 -18.03
N TYR A 121 -5.95 -2.72 -17.52
CA TYR A 121 -6.47 -3.98 -18.06
C TYR A 121 -7.95 -3.89 -18.45
N GLY A 122 -8.68 -2.86 -18.03
CA GLY A 122 -10.12 -2.77 -18.20
C GLY A 122 -10.90 -3.67 -17.24
N GLY A 123 -12.18 -3.88 -17.55
CA GLY A 123 -13.09 -4.73 -16.79
C GLY A 123 -13.88 -5.69 -17.71
N PRO A 124 -14.56 -6.71 -17.16
CA PRO A 124 -14.55 -7.06 -15.75
C PRO A 124 -13.24 -7.69 -15.29
N ALA A 125 -12.87 -7.49 -14.01
CA ALA A 125 -11.64 -8.00 -13.45
C ALA A 125 -11.80 -8.43 -11.98
N ILE A 126 -10.97 -9.35 -11.53
CA ILE A 126 -10.79 -9.67 -10.11
C ILE A 126 -9.37 -9.27 -9.74
N VAL A 127 -9.25 -8.34 -8.80
CA VAL A 127 -7.96 -7.93 -8.25
C VAL A 127 -7.69 -8.76 -7.01
N VAL A 128 -6.51 -9.39 -6.96
CA VAL A 128 -6.09 -10.19 -5.80
C VAL A 128 -4.81 -9.59 -5.24
N ASP A 129 -4.88 -9.10 -4.00
CA ASP A 129 -3.69 -8.64 -3.26
C ASP A 129 -3.30 -9.66 -2.19
N PHE A 130 -2.04 -10.08 -2.22
CA PHE A 130 -1.43 -11.00 -1.25
C PHE A 130 -0.60 -10.22 -0.24
N GLY A 131 -1.26 -9.73 0.81
CA GLY A 131 -0.62 -8.96 1.87
C GLY A 131 -0.70 -9.63 3.24
N THR A 132 -0.82 -8.82 4.27
CA THR A 132 -1.13 -9.24 5.66
C THR A 132 -2.50 -9.94 5.71
N ALA A 133 -3.44 -9.45 4.95
CA ALA A 133 -4.66 -10.14 4.52
C ALA A 133 -4.54 -10.48 3.03
N THR A 134 -5.33 -11.43 2.53
CA THR A 134 -5.57 -11.62 1.10
C THR A 134 -6.90 -10.99 0.76
N THR A 135 -6.92 -10.03 -0.16
CA THR A 135 -8.15 -9.41 -0.62
C THR A 135 -8.49 -9.88 -2.03
N PHE A 136 -9.78 -9.95 -2.33
CA PHE A 136 -10.32 -10.25 -3.64
C PHE A 136 -11.34 -9.17 -3.96
N ASP A 137 -11.07 -8.37 -4.98
CA ASP A 137 -11.89 -7.22 -5.35
C ASP A 137 -12.45 -7.39 -6.75
N VAL A 138 -13.78 -7.33 -6.86
CA VAL A 138 -14.51 -7.51 -8.11
C VAL A 138 -14.77 -6.14 -8.73
N ILE A 139 -14.21 -5.95 -9.93
CA ILE A 139 -14.38 -4.73 -10.72
C ILE A 139 -15.27 -5.06 -11.93
N GLY A 140 -16.35 -4.34 -12.07
CA GLY A 140 -17.28 -4.48 -13.18
C GLY A 140 -16.74 -3.96 -14.52
N PRO A 141 -17.44 -4.25 -15.62
CA PRO A 141 -17.01 -3.84 -16.96
C PRO A 141 -17.00 -2.33 -17.18
N ASP A 142 -17.74 -1.59 -16.38
CA ASP A 142 -17.85 -0.13 -16.40
C ASP A 142 -16.95 0.58 -15.36
N GLY A 143 -16.01 -0.15 -14.75
CA GLY A 143 -15.14 0.37 -13.70
C GLY A 143 -15.82 0.53 -12.35
N THR A 144 -16.88 -0.23 -12.07
CA THR A 144 -17.50 -0.26 -10.74
C THR A 144 -16.76 -1.24 -9.83
N PHE A 145 -16.52 -0.82 -8.59
CA PHE A 145 -16.10 -1.72 -7.51
C PHE A 145 -17.37 -2.35 -6.91
N GLU A 146 -17.63 -3.61 -7.26
CA GLU A 146 -18.91 -4.27 -6.98
C GLU A 146 -18.93 -5.03 -5.66
N ALA A 147 -17.86 -5.74 -5.37
CA ALA A 147 -17.74 -6.57 -4.18
C ALA A 147 -16.27 -6.73 -3.76
N GLY A 148 -16.06 -7.12 -2.51
CA GLY A 148 -14.76 -7.46 -2.04
C GLY A 148 -14.80 -8.45 -0.88
N VAL A 149 -13.88 -9.39 -0.89
CA VAL A 149 -13.69 -10.41 0.15
C VAL A 149 -12.32 -10.21 0.79
N ILE A 150 -12.25 -10.38 2.10
CA ILE A 150 -11.00 -10.34 2.86
C ILE A 150 -10.81 -11.70 3.53
N ALA A 151 -9.69 -12.33 3.26
CA ALA A 151 -9.26 -13.58 3.89
C ALA A 151 -7.93 -13.37 4.63
N PRO A 152 -7.57 -14.26 5.57
CA PRO A 152 -6.25 -14.21 6.19
C PRO A 152 -5.15 -14.32 5.13
N GLY A 153 -4.08 -13.52 5.26
CA GLY A 153 -2.92 -13.63 4.39
C GLY A 153 -2.21 -14.99 4.53
N ILE A 154 -1.46 -15.39 3.53
CA ILE A 154 -0.79 -16.70 3.46
C ILE A 154 0.07 -16.94 4.72
N ARG A 155 0.87 -15.95 5.11
CA ARG A 155 1.71 -16.04 6.31
C ARG A 155 0.90 -16.14 7.59
N THR A 156 -0.18 -15.38 7.71
CA THR A 156 -1.08 -15.39 8.87
C THR A 156 -1.75 -16.74 9.00
N SER A 157 -2.25 -17.31 7.89
CA SER A 157 -2.85 -18.64 7.83
C SER A 157 -1.84 -19.72 8.25
N ALA A 158 -0.63 -19.70 7.71
CA ALA A 158 0.42 -20.66 8.05
C ALA A 158 0.81 -20.57 9.53
N GLN A 159 0.96 -19.36 10.08
CA GLN A 159 1.25 -19.17 11.50
C GLN A 159 0.13 -19.67 12.40
N SER A 160 -1.13 -19.44 12.05
CA SER A 160 -2.28 -19.94 12.80
C SER A 160 -2.33 -21.46 12.80
N LEU A 161 -2.06 -22.11 11.67
CA LEU A 161 -1.97 -23.57 11.60
C LEU A 161 -0.84 -24.11 12.47
N CYS A 162 0.36 -23.52 12.40
CA CYS A 162 1.49 -23.93 13.26
C CYS A 162 1.21 -23.74 14.76
N CYS A 163 0.44 -22.74 15.16
CA CYS A 163 0.06 -22.52 16.56
C CYS A 163 -1.01 -23.48 17.06
N LEU A 164 -1.94 -23.89 16.19
CA LEU A 164 -3.14 -24.64 16.59
C LEU A 164 -3.01 -26.15 16.34
N LEU A 165 -2.15 -26.57 15.43
CA LEU A 165 -1.93 -27.96 15.08
C LEU A 165 -0.64 -28.48 15.72
N TYR A 166 -0.77 -29.26 16.77
CA TYR A 166 0.37 -29.88 17.48
C TYR A 166 1.25 -30.77 16.58
N THR A 167 0.71 -31.27 15.48
CA THR A 167 1.38 -32.19 14.54
C THR A 167 1.81 -31.54 13.24
N SER A 168 1.60 -30.24 13.06
CA SER A 168 2.07 -29.55 11.85
C SER A 168 3.56 -29.24 11.98
N PRO A 169 4.43 -29.80 11.11
CA PRO A 169 5.85 -29.47 11.14
C PRO A 169 6.04 -27.98 10.88
N SER A 170 6.73 -27.31 11.79
CA SER A 170 7.07 -25.91 11.58
C SER A 170 8.12 -25.78 10.47
N PRO A 171 8.22 -24.65 9.78
CA PRO A 171 9.33 -24.42 8.82
C PRO A 171 10.74 -24.60 9.43
N ARG A 172 10.84 -24.55 10.77
CA ARG A 172 12.09 -24.83 11.52
C ARG A 172 12.42 -26.32 11.59
N ASP A 173 11.41 -27.19 11.55
CA ASP A 173 11.61 -28.63 11.64
C ASP A 173 12.25 -29.18 10.36
N TYR A 174 12.01 -28.54 9.21
CA TYR A 174 12.68 -28.89 7.95
C TYR A 174 14.14 -28.40 7.86
N ALA A 175 14.49 -27.35 8.60
CA ALA A 175 15.86 -26.83 8.62
C ALA A 175 16.80 -27.64 9.52
N ALA A 176 16.27 -28.37 10.50
CA ALA A 176 17.02 -29.19 11.43
C ALA A 176 17.28 -30.64 10.92
N SER A 177 16.67 -31.04 9.81
CA SER A 177 16.79 -32.39 9.23
C SER A 177 17.72 -32.47 8.01
N ARG A 178 18.56 -31.44 7.78
CA ARG A 178 19.59 -31.43 6.73
C ARG A 178 20.97 -31.25 7.31
#